data_3a8e047da489dc10bb6ab2d6e0b09cb1
#
_entry.id   3a8e047da489dc10bb6ab2d6e0b09cb1
#
_cell.length_a   1.000
_cell.length_b   1.000
_cell.length_c   1.000
_cell.angle_alpha   90.00
_cell.angle_beta   90.00
_cell.angle_gamma   90.00
#
_symmetry.space_group_name_H-M   'P 1'
#
loop_
_entity.id
_entity.type
_entity.pdbx_description
1 polymer ?
#
loop_
_entity_poly.entity_id
_entity_poly.type
_entity_poly.pdbx_seq_one_letter_code
_entity_poly.pdbx_strand_id
1 'polypeptide(L)'
;DPQLHGIGAVIFDEFHERRRAVDVALARCLDLQDGPRPDLRVVVMSATLETACLADFLAPAVTLEAGGRTYPVEVFYRPEKASTYDRRGGPPREIPIWERMIGVCREAMSISDAGNILMFLPGTHEIRKTIELLEQGSTTRGWEVFPLYSTLPPAAQEAAIRPGDKPKIIVAT
;
A
#
# COMPACT_ATOMS: atom_id res chain seq x y z
N ASP A 1 19.72 25.95 -3.18
CA ASP A 1 19.38 27.20 -2.46
C ASP A 1 18.90 26.84 -1.04
N PRO A 2 19.75 27.09 -0.02
CA PRO A 2 19.44 26.73 1.37
C PRO A 2 18.34 27.58 2.01
N GLN A 3 17.98 28.70 1.42
CA GLN A 3 16.94 29.59 1.92
C GLN A 3 15.61 29.51 1.15
N LEU A 4 15.51 28.65 0.15
CA LEU A 4 14.32 28.43 -0.67
C LEU A 4 13.78 29.74 -1.30
N HIS A 5 14.69 30.61 -1.84
CA HIS A 5 14.27 31.85 -2.47
C HIS A 5 13.30 31.59 -3.63
N GLY A 6 12.23 32.36 -3.68
CA GLY A 6 11.19 32.19 -4.69
C GLY A 6 10.17 31.09 -4.42
N ILE A 7 10.36 30.31 -3.33
CA ILE A 7 9.39 29.31 -2.88
C ILE A 7 8.50 29.95 -1.81
N GLY A 8 7.20 29.98 -2.03
CA GLY A 8 6.23 30.54 -1.07
C GLY A 8 5.64 29.51 -0.13
N ALA A 9 5.66 28.22 -0.51
CA ALA A 9 5.14 27.15 0.33
C ALA A 9 5.90 25.84 0.08
N VAL A 10 6.03 25.03 1.12
CA VAL A 10 6.53 23.63 1.05
C VAL A 10 5.44 22.72 1.55
N ILE A 11 5.11 21.68 0.76
CA ILE A 11 4.07 20.71 1.06
C ILE A 11 4.73 19.35 1.29
N PHE A 12 4.52 18.77 2.45
CA PHE A 12 4.94 17.42 2.80
C PHE A 12 3.74 16.49 2.69
N ASP A 13 3.76 15.62 1.68
CA ASP A 13 2.72 14.63 1.46
C ASP A 13 3.09 13.28 2.07
N GLU A 14 2.08 12.47 2.42
CA GLU A 14 2.24 11.14 3.04
C GLU A 14 3.15 11.16 4.29
N PHE A 15 3.05 12.19 5.12
CA PHE A 15 3.93 12.38 6.28
C PHE A 15 3.86 11.22 7.29
N HIS A 16 2.77 10.48 7.31
CA HIS A 16 2.60 9.29 8.17
C HIS A 16 3.60 8.15 7.83
N GLU A 17 4.22 8.13 6.65
CA GLU A 17 5.27 7.18 6.32
C GLU A 17 6.58 7.40 7.10
N ARG A 18 6.72 8.53 7.78
CA ARG A 18 7.86 8.87 8.65
C ARG A 18 9.22 8.61 8.02
N ARG A 19 9.38 9.08 6.78
CA ARG A 19 10.68 8.99 6.09
C ARG A 19 11.66 9.98 6.69
N ARG A 20 12.83 9.50 7.12
CA ARG A 20 13.88 10.33 7.75
C ARG A 20 14.20 11.61 6.98
N ALA A 21 14.31 11.51 5.65
CA ALA A 21 14.59 12.68 4.80
C ALA A 21 13.47 13.74 4.88
N VAL A 22 12.22 13.31 4.99
CA VAL A 22 11.04 14.17 5.13
C VAL A 22 11.02 14.84 6.50
N ASP A 23 11.31 14.09 7.57
CA ASP A 23 11.39 14.65 8.93
C ASP A 23 12.49 15.73 9.04
N VAL A 24 13.68 15.48 8.45
CA VAL A 24 14.78 16.45 8.42
C VAL A 24 14.42 17.68 7.57
N ALA A 25 13.76 17.49 6.44
CA ALA A 25 13.33 18.59 5.60
C ALA A 25 12.27 19.47 6.28
N LEU A 26 11.34 18.86 7.01
CA LEU A 26 10.35 19.60 7.81
C LEU A 26 11.05 20.44 8.89
N ALA A 27 11.94 19.83 9.68
CA ALA A 27 12.70 20.57 10.70
C ALA A 27 13.45 21.77 10.09
N ARG A 28 14.07 21.58 8.91
CA ARG A 28 14.75 22.68 8.22
C ARG A 28 13.80 23.77 7.74
N CYS A 29 12.59 23.43 7.31
CA CYS A 29 11.59 24.44 6.94
C CYS A 29 11.12 25.25 8.15
N LEU A 30 10.97 24.61 9.30
CA LEU A 30 10.62 25.30 10.55
C LEU A 30 11.74 26.24 11.01
N ASP A 31 13.00 25.80 10.97
CA ASP A 31 14.16 26.68 11.24
C ASP A 31 14.17 27.93 10.31
N LEU A 32 13.77 27.75 9.04
CA LEU A 32 13.66 28.88 8.10
C LEU A 32 12.51 29.82 8.46
N GLN A 33 11.36 29.29 8.90
CA GLN A 33 10.23 30.12 9.37
C GLN A 33 10.59 30.93 10.62
N ASP A 34 11.30 30.30 11.57
CA ASP A 34 11.73 30.95 12.81
C ASP A 34 12.85 32.00 12.58
N GLY A 35 13.47 31.97 11.42
CA GLY A 35 14.60 32.82 11.08
C GLY A 35 14.39 33.68 9.82
N PRO A 36 15.12 33.38 8.72
CA PRO A 36 15.18 34.28 7.54
C PRO A 36 13.92 34.25 6.65
N ARG A 37 13.01 33.30 6.84
CA ARG A 37 11.84 33.13 5.96
C ARG A 37 10.53 32.99 6.75
N PRO A 38 10.12 33.98 7.55
CA PRO A 38 8.85 33.98 8.27
C PRO A 38 7.63 34.00 7.33
N ASP A 39 7.84 34.27 6.06
CA ASP A 39 6.83 34.23 5.00
C ASP A 39 6.56 32.82 4.45
N LEU A 40 7.49 31.87 4.67
CA LEU A 40 7.39 30.52 4.14
C LEU A 40 6.22 29.76 4.79
N ARG A 41 5.33 29.23 3.96
CA ARG A 41 4.23 28.40 4.43
C ARG A 41 4.64 26.94 4.41
N VAL A 42 4.34 26.23 5.51
CA VAL A 42 4.56 24.78 5.61
C VAL A 42 3.21 24.10 5.72
N VAL A 43 2.99 23.11 4.86
CA VAL A 43 1.77 22.28 4.85
C VAL A 43 2.19 20.84 5.02
N VAL A 44 1.58 20.12 5.98
CA VAL A 44 1.83 18.71 6.20
C VAL A 44 0.53 17.95 5.97
N MET A 45 0.57 16.98 5.07
CA MET A 45 -0.58 16.13 4.72
C MET A 45 -0.34 14.70 5.20
N SER A 46 -1.36 14.12 5.83
CA SER A 46 -1.30 12.77 6.39
C SER A 46 -2.66 12.07 6.24
N ALA A 47 -2.64 10.80 5.86
CA ALA A 47 -3.86 10.00 5.74
C ALA A 47 -4.31 9.39 7.08
N THR A 48 -3.49 9.45 8.13
CA THR A 48 -3.80 8.86 9.44
C THR A 48 -4.08 9.91 10.51
N LEU A 49 -4.92 9.52 11.49
CA LEU A 49 -5.40 10.37 12.59
C LEU A 49 -4.35 10.69 13.69
N GLU A 50 -3.10 10.31 13.55
CA GLU A 50 -2.04 10.73 14.51
C GLU A 50 -1.69 12.23 14.39
N THR A 51 -2.69 13.02 14.01
CA THR A 51 -2.56 14.46 13.76
C THR A 51 -2.44 15.29 15.02
N ALA A 52 -2.88 14.80 16.18
CA ALA A 52 -2.86 15.58 17.43
C ALA A 52 -1.42 15.91 17.88
N CYS A 53 -0.54 14.91 17.97
CA CYS A 53 0.86 15.15 18.33
C CYS A 53 1.60 16.02 17.31
N LEU A 54 1.24 15.88 16.01
CA LEU A 54 1.84 16.68 14.95
C LEU A 54 1.32 18.12 15.00
N ALA A 55 0.04 18.34 15.25
CA ALA A 55 -0.56 19.65 15.42
C ALA A 55 0.04 20.40 16.62
N ASP A 56 0.23 19.69 17.75
CA ASP A 56 0.89 20.25 18.93
C ASP A 56 2.33 20.64 18.64
N PHE A 57 3.06 19.81 17.89
CA PHE A 57 4.45 20.09 17.49
C PHE A 57 4.55 21.29 16.53
N LEU A 58 3.58 21.45 15.63
CA LEU A 58 3.54 22.52 14.64
C LEU A 58 2.81 23.79 15.14
N ALA A 59 2.41 23.85 16.40
CA ALA A 59 1.67 24.99 16.94
C ALA A 59 2.45 26.32 16.75
N PRO A 60 1.77 27.40 16.34
CA PRO A 60 0.33 27.54 16.07
C PRO A 60 -0.05 27.14 14.63
N ALA A 61 -0.45 25.89 14.43
CA ALA A 61 -0.88 25.41 13.13
C ALA A 61 -2.42 25.27 13.08
N VAL A 62 -2.97 25.46 11.87
CA VAL A 62 -4.40 25.23 11.61
C VAL A 62 -4.56 23.82 11.04
N THR A 63 -5.34 22.97 11.71
CA THR A 63 -5.69 21.65 11.21
C THR A 63 -6.91 21.75 10.30
N LEU A 64 -6.80 21.21 9.10
CA LEU A 64 -7.89 21.09 8.12
C LEU A 64 -8.17 19.61 7.90
N GLU A 65 -9.41 19.21 8.07
CA GLU A 65 -9.86 17.84 7.80
C GLU A 65 -10.73 17.82 6.55
N ALA A 66 -10.36 16.99 5.59
CA ALA A 66 -11.14 16.72 4.40
C ALA A 66 -11.78 15.34 4.52
N GLY A 67 -13.10 15.28 4.71
CA GLY A 67 -13.86 14.04 4.69
C GLY A 67 -13.91 13.48 3.27
N GLY A 68 -13.34 12.29 3.06
CA GLY A 68 -13.46 11.53 1.82
C GLY A 68 -14.70 10.63 1.81
N ARG A 69 -15.09 10.14 0.63
CA ARG A 69 -16.11 9.10 0.49
C ARG A 69 -15.51 7.78 0.97
N THR A 70 -16.01 7.26 2.09
CA THR A 70 -15.63 5.93 2.58
C THR A 70 -16.56 4.87 2.01
N TYR A 71 -15.98 3.77 1.55
CA TYR A 71 -16.73 2.57 1.20
C TYR A 71 -16.73 1.63 2.40
N PRO A 72 -17.81 0.85 2.63
CA PRO A 72 -17.81 -0.15 3.70
C PRO A 72 -16.71 -1.19 3.45
N VAL A 73 -15.95 -1.51 4.51
CA VAL A 73 -14.89 -2.50 4.48
C VAL A 73 -15.22 -3.59 5.49
N GLU A 74 -15.30 -4.83 5.02
CA GLU A 74 -15.41 -6.01 5.87
C GLU A 74 -14.05 -6.67 6.02
N VAL A 75 -13.65 -6.98 7.25
CA VAL A 75 -12.34 -7.55 7.54
C VAL A 75 -12.50 -9.00 8.00
N PHE A 76 -11.85 -9.91 7.28
CA PHE A 76 -11.84 -11.34 7.59
C PHE A 76 -10.43 -11.81 7.91
N TYR A 77 -10.23 -12.37 9.10
CA TYR A 77 -8.97 -12.99 9.50
C TYR A 77 -8.95 -14.45 9.14
N ARG A 78 -7.88 -14.89 8.50
CA ARG A 78 -7.63 -16.31 8.18
C ARG A 78 -6.37 -16.75 8.91
N PRO A 79 -6.51 -17.26 10.17
CA PRO A 79 -5.36 -17.76 10.91
C PRO A 79 -4.71 -18.93 10.16
N GLU A 80 -3.41 -19.09 10.36
CA GLU A 80 -2.70 -20.25 9.85
C GLU A 80 -3.34 -21.51 10.41
N LYS A 81 -3.82 -22.38 9.53
CA LYS A 81 -4.11 -23.74 9.95
C LYS A 81 -2.77 -24.35 10.33
N ALA A 82 -2.63 -24.72 11.61
CA ALA A 82 -1.47 -25.47 12.06
C ALA A 82 -1.21 -26.59 11.04
N SER A 83 0.01 -26.63 10.52
CA SER A 83 0.43 -27.60 9.55
C SER A 83 -0.03 -29.00 10.01
N THR A 84 -0.89 -29.62 9.26
CA THR A 84 -1.28 -31.00 9.51
C THR A 84 -0.04 -31.87 9.37
N TYR A 85 0.30 -32.63 10.41
CA TYR A 85 1.35 -33.63 10.37
C TYR A 85 1.26 -34.41 9.04
N ASP A 86 2.40 -34.53 8.35
CA ASP A 86 2.47 -35.43 7.21
C ASP A 86 1.98 -36.81 7.70
N ARG A 87 1.09 -37.43 6.96
CA ARG A 87 0.58 -38.80 7.27
C ARG A 87 1.71 -39.82 7.46
N ARG A 88 2.95 -39.47 7.14
CA ARG A 88 4.18 -40.25 7.30
C ARG A 88 4.98 -39.91 8.55
N GLY A 89 4.48 -39.07 9.45
CA GLY A 89 5.16 -38.72 10.72
C GLY A 89 6.35 -37.76 10.58
N GLY A 90 6.47 -37.05 9.45
CA GLY A 90 7.47 -36.01 9.25
C GLY A 90 7.14 -34.71 10.00
N PRO A 91 8.12 -33.79 10.17
CA PRO A 91 7.86 -32.49 10.77
C PRO A 91 6.82 -31.72 9.95
N PRO A 92 6.01 -30.86 10.59
CA PRO A 92 5.00 -30.07 9.92
C PRO A 92 5.63 -29.27 8.77
N ARG A 93 5.15 -29.45 7.53
CA ARG A 93 5.61 -28.66 6.39
C ARG A 93 4.93 -27.30 6.44
N GLU A 94 5.70 -26.24 6.57
CA GLU A 94 5.22 -24.89 6.37
C GLU A 94 4.69 -24.73 4.94
N ILE A 95 3.41 -24.36 4.82
CA ILE A 95 2.82 -24.10 3.51
C ILE A 95 3.32 -22.73 3.04
N PRO A 96 4.00 -22.65 1.89
CA PRO A 96 4.49 -21.39 1.36
C PRO A 96 3.36 -20.37 1.18
N ILE A 97 3.67 -19.07 1.40
CA ILE A 97 2.68 -17.99 1.33
C ILE A 97 1.93 -17.96 0.00
N TRP A 98 2.59 -18.24 -1.11
CA TRP A 98 1.97 -18.27 -2.44
C TRP A 98 0.92 -19.38 -2.59
N GLU A 99 1.12 -20.56 -1.98
CA GLU A 99 0.11 -21.63 -1.98
C GLU A 99 -1.10 -21.22 -1.13
N ARG A 100 -0.88 -20.58 0.01
CA ARG A 100 -1.94 -20.06 0.89
C ARG A 100 -2.78 -18.99 0.20
N MET A 101 -2.13 -18.07 -0.52
CA MET A 101 -2.78 -16.98 -1.24
C MET A 101 -3.72 -17.47 -2.35
N ILE A 102 -3.41 -18.62 -2.98
CA ILE A 102 -4.34 -19.23 -3.96
C ILE A 102 -5.66 -19.64 -3.29
N GLY A 103 -5.58 -20.21 -2.08
CA GLY A 103 -6.77 -20.57 -1.31
C GLY A 103 -7.63 -19.36 -0.95
N VAL A 104 -6.99 -18.30 -0.46
CA VAL A 104 -7.66 -17.03 -0.11
C VAL A 104 -8.25 -16.35 -1.35
N CYS A 105 -7.53 -16.37 -2.47
CA CYS A 105 -8.01 -15.82 -3.74
C CYS A 105 -9.28 -16.53 -4.21
N ARG A 106 -9.31 -17.86 -4.18
CA ARG A 106 -10.50 -18.65 -4.52
C ARG A 106 -11.70 -18.34 -3.62
N GLU A 107 -11.45 -18.17 -2.33
CA GLU A 107 -12.50 -17.78 -1.38
C GLU A 107 -13.03 -16.38 -1.72
N ALA A 108 -12.16 -15.40 -1.98
CA ALA A 108 -12.55 -14.05 -2.39
C ALA A 108 -13.39 -14.06 -3.68
N MET A 109 -12.99 -14.84 -4.67
CA MET A 109 -13.75 -15.01 -5.92
C MET A 109 -15.14 -15.64 -5.71
N SER A 110 -15.33 -16.44 -4.66
CA SER A 110 -16.63 -17.05 -4.34
C SER A 110 -17.57 -16.11 -3.60
N ILE A 111 -17.05 -15.06 -2.96
CA ILE A 111 -17.84 -14.08 -2.20
C ILE A 111 -18.47 -13.04 -3.14
N SER A 112 -17.77 -12.67 -4.21
CA SER A 112 -18.27 -11.66 -5.14
C SER A 112 -17.87 -12.01 -6.58
N ASP A 113 -18.87 -11.97 -7.47
CA ASP A 113 -18.66 -12.17 -8.91
C ASP A 113 -18.23 -10.87 -9.61
N ALA A 114 -18.15 -9.75 -8.86
CA ALA A 114 -17.83 -8.43 -9.40
C ALA A 114 -16.68 -7.78 -8.63
N GLY A 115 -15.88 -7.01 -9.36
CA GLY A 115 -14.76 -6.24 -8.79
C GLY A 115 -13.40 -6.86 -9.08
N ASN A 116 -12.36 -6.25 -8.50
CA ASN A 116 -10.99 -6.67 -8.68
C ASN A 116 -10.45 -7.23 -7.35
N ILE A 117 -9.45 -8.09 -7.42
CA ILE A 117 -8.74 -8.63 -6.26
C ILE A 117 -7.33 -8.04 -6.25
N LEU A 118 -6.97 -7.42 -5.12
CA LEU A 118 -5.62 -6.93 -4.87
C LEU A 118 -4.98 -7.79 -3.78
N MET A 119 -3.86 -8.46 -4.11
CA MET A 119 -3.11 -9.31 -3.19
C MET A 119 -1.75 -8.68 -2.90
N PHE A 120 -1.44 -8.49 -1.62
CA PHE A 120 -0.13 -8.01 -1.18
C PHE A 120 0.77 -9.17 -0.75
N LEU A 121 1.98 -9.20 -1.29
CA LEU A 121 3.00 -10.20 -1.00
C LEU A 121 4.34 -9.53 -0.66
N PRO A 122 5.21 -10.17 0.13
CA PRO A 122 6.43 -9.53 0.63
C PRO A 122 7.48 -9.23 -0.43
N GLY A 123 7.45 -9.93 -1.59
CA GLY A 123 8.49 -9.74 -2.60
C GLY A 123 8.14 -10.26 -3.99
N THR A 124 9.01 -9.94 -4.95
CA THR A 124 8.82 -10.32 -6.37
C THR A 124 8.88 -11.82 -6.61
N HIS A 125 9.59 -12.58 -5.76
CA HIS A 125 9.64 -14.04 -5.84
C HIS A 125 8.26 -14.64 -5.56
N GLU A 126 7.64 -14.23 -4.47
CA GLU A 126 6.31 -14.67 -4.04
C GLU A 126 5.25 -14.27 -5.06
N ILE A 127 5.36 -13.06 -5.62
CA ILE A 127 4.48 -12.57 -6.69
C ILE A 127 4.55 -13.51 -7.90
N ARG A 128 5.75 -13.83 -8.38
CA ARG A 128 5.91 -14.71 -9.55
C ARG A 128 5.35 -16.10 -9.30
N LYS A 129 5.65 -16.68 -8.12
CA LYS A 129 5.13 -18.00 -7.75
C LYS A 129 3.60 -18.02 -7.65
N THR A 130 3.01 -16.98 -7.09
CA THR A 130 1.55 -16.85 -7.02
C THR A 130 0.93 -16.76 -8.40
N ILE A 131 1.51 -15.94 -9.30
CA ILE A 131 1.01 -15.77 -10.67
C ILE A 131 1.12 -17.10 -11.45
N GLU A 132 2.29 -17.78 -11.39
CA GLU A 132 2.46 -19.11 -12.01
C GLU A 132 1.36 -20.08 -11.61
N LEU A 133 1.00 -20.13 -10.32
CA LEU A 133 -0.05 -21.00 -9.80
C LEU A 133 -1.46 -20.55 -10.21
N LEU A 134 -1.71 -19.24 -10.26
CA LEU A 134 -2.99 -18.71 -10.74
C LEU A 134 -3.22 -19.02 -12.21
N GLU A 135 -2.21 -18.87 -13.06
CA GLU A 135 -2.29 -19.12 -14.49
C GLU A 135 -2.43 -20.62 -14.83
N GLN A 136 -1.79 -21.49 -14.05
CA GLN A 136 -1.95 -22.95 -14.19
C GLN A 136 -3.31 -23.45 -13.75
N GLY A 137 -4.02 -22.69 -12.91
CA GLY A 137 -5.31 -23.05 -12.37
C GLY A 137 -6.47 -22.73 -13.30
N SER A 138 -7.45 -23.64 -13.41
CA SER A 138 -8.71 -23.37 -14.14
C SER A 138 -9.59 -22.32 -13.43
N THR A 139 -9.27 -21.99 -12.18
CA THR A 139 -10.07 -21.13 -11.29
C THR A 139 -10.11 -19.66 -11.76
N THR A 140 -9.05 -19.20 -12.43
CA THR A 140 -8.93 -17.82 -12.92
C THR A 140 -9.49 -17.61 -14.34
N ARG A 141 -10.25 -18.60 -14.85
CA ARG A 141 -10.85 -18.48 -16.19
C ARG A 141 -11.79 -17.26 -16.22
N GLY A 142 -11.50 -16.31 -17.10
CA GLY A 142 -12.26 -15.06 -17.23
C GLY A 142 -11.67 -13.88 -16.44
N TRP A 143 -10.64 -14.09 -15.63
CA TRP A 143 -9.90 -13.06 -14.91
C TRP A 143 -8.59 -12.74 -15.63
N GLU A 144 -8.16 -11.49 -15.54
CA GLU A 144 -6.83 -11.07 -15.95
C GLU A 144 -5.91 -10.98 -14.73
N VAL A 145 -4.71 -11.57 -14.84
CA VAL A 145 -3.74 -11.59 -13.71
C VAL A 145 -2.57 -10.68 -14.02
N PHE A 146 -2.27 -9.75 -13.12
CA PHE A 146 -1.20 -8.77 -13.30
C PHE A 146 -0.25 -8.76 -12.10
N PRO A 147 1.08 -8.73 -12.33
CA PRO A 147 2.04 -8.31 -11.33
C PRO A 147 1.99 -6.79 -11.13
N LEU A 148 2.28 -6.31 -9.89
CA LEU A 148 2.46 -4.88 -9.64
C LEU A 148 3.55 -4.66 -8.59
N TYR A 149 4.71 -4.19 -9.03
CA TYR A 149 5.84 -3.83 -8.15
C TYR A 149 6.73 -2.77 -8.83
N SER A 150 7.52 -2.05 -8.03
CA SER A 150 8.22 -0.82 -8.44
C SER A 150 9.22 -0.98 -9.59
N THR A 151 9.82 -2.17 -9.77
CA THR A 151 10.83 -2.41 -10.83
C THR A 151 10.23 -2.87 -12.16
N LEU A 152 8.90 -2.98 -12.27
CA LEU A 152 8.24 -3.25 -13.55
C LEU A 152 8.34 -2.04 -14.49
N PRO A 153 8.39 -2.27 -15.81
CA PRO A 153 8.25 -1.18 -16.79
C PRO A 153 6.95 -0.38 -16.55
N PRO A 154 6.96 0.94 -16.73
CA PRO A 154 5.77 1.79 -16.51
C PRO A 154 4.51 1.32 -17.25
N ALA A 155 4.67 0.86 -18.48
CA ALA A 155 3.56 0.34 -19.26
C ALA A 155 2.88 -0.91 -18.63
N ALA A 156 3.68 -1.78 -17.97
CA ALA A 156 3.15 -2.95 -17.27
C ALA A 156 2.41 -2.54 -15.99
N GLN A 157 2.96 -1.55 -15.26
CA GLN A 157 2.29 -1.00 -14.08
C GLN A 157 0.96 -0.35 -14.45
N GLU A 158 0.94 0.43 -15.54
CA GLU A 158 -0.27 1.08 -16.05
C GLU A 158 -1.32 0.05 -16.48
N ALA A 159 -0.92 -1.03 -17.15
CA ALA A 159 -1.83 -2.11 -17.57
C ALA A 159 -2.53 -2.78 -16.37
N ALA A 160 -1.81 -2.95 -15.26
CA ALA A 160 -2.40 -3.50 -14.03
C ALA A 160 -3.49 -2.59 -13.45
N ILE A 161 -3.28 -1.27 -13.48
CA ILE A 161 -4.14 -0.27 -12.82
C ILE A 161 -5.28 0.20 -13.75
N ARG A 162 -5.07 0.25 -15.06
CA ARG A 162 -6.05 0.74 -16.04
C ARG A 162 -7.36 -0.02 -15.89
N PRO A 163 -8.53 0.64 -15.88
CA PRO A 163 -9.82 -0.03 -15.92
C PRO A 163 -9.92 -0.95 -17.17
N GLY A 164 -10.57 -2.08 -17.02
CA GLY A 164 -10.79 -3.05 -18.09
C GLY A 164 -12.17 -3.70 -17.98
N ASP A 165 -12.58 -4.41 -19.02
CA ASP A 165 -13.90 -5.06 -19.10
C ASP A 165 -13.96 -6.37 -18.29
N LYS A 166 -12.80 -6.94 -17.98
CA LYS A 166 -12.69 -8.16 -17.19
C LYS A 166 -12.24 -7.87 -15.78
N PRO A 167 -12.68 -8.66 -14.79
CA PRO A 167 -12.18 -8.57 -13.44
C PRO A 167 -10.69 -8.91 -13.40
N LYS A 168 -9.95 -8.25 -12.51
CA LYS A 168 -8.50 -8.38 -12.40
C LYS A 168 -8.09 -8.96 -11.06
N ILE A 169 -7.03 -9.77 -11.10
CA ILE A 169 -6.27 -10.19 -9.94
C ILE A 169 -4.91 -9.49 -10.03
N ILE A 170 -4.66 -8.53 -9.15
CA ILE A 170 -3.41 -7.77 -9.10
C ILE A 170 -2.59 -8.29 -7.93
N VAL A 171 -1.39 -8.80 -8.22
CA VAL A 171 -0.48 -9.35 -7.22
C VAL A 171 0.68 -8.37 -7.03
N ALA A 172 0.73 -7.72 -5.86
CA ALA A 172 1.54 -6.54 -5.59
C ALA A 172 2.46 -6.70 -4.37
N THR A 173 3.47 -5.83 -4.28
CA THR A 173 4.22 -5.58 -3.04
C THR A 173 3.61 -4.42 -2.29
#